data_6e8b9d4fb669153d651b859d993a33f9
#
_entry.id   6e8b9d4fb669153d651b859d993a33f9
#
_cell.length_a   1.000
_cell.length_b   1.000
_cell.length_c   1.000
_cell.angle_alpha   90.00
_cell.angle_beta   90.00
_cell.angle_gamma   90.00
#
_symmetry.space_group_name_H-M   'P 1'
#
loop_
_entity.id
_entity.type
_entity.pdbx_description
1 polymer ?
#
loop_
_entity_poly.entity_id
_entity_poly.type
_entity_poly.pdbx_seq_one_letter_code
_entity_poly.pdbx_strand_id
1 'polypeptide(L)'
;YKANRPEAPEDLKRQLPVAISWIEKMGFKCYSEEGYEADDVIASAVRFAKSHDIKVRIVTHDKDLYQLIDDGRVVIYDPMKKSEVDTEKCFEKFGVYPNKINEYLSLVGDTADNIPGVKGIGPKGAKKLLDDFGTVENVYANLERVGNPRVQSMLEEGKDKAFLSKQLVRLDDSLSIADKFESFHFPCDNPLINIADELEKYELRHMLSRVRNEALHAKPKEEASNSFKAILVDDAKMLFNIIEGIEE
;
A
#
# COMPACT_ATOMS: atom_id res chain seq x y z
N TYR A 1 16.68 8.75 1.25
CA TYR A 1 15.49 7.91 1.22
C TYR A 1 15.88 6.44 1.37
N LYS A 2 15.21 5.71 2.22
CA LYS A 2 15.40 4.26 2.51
C LYS A 2 16.85 3.83 2.87
N ALA A 3 17.76 4.77 3.15
CA ALA A 3 19.18 4.49 3.42
C ALA A 3 19.42 3.66 4.72
N ASN A 4 18.44 3.65 5.61
CA ASN A 4 18.53 2.93 6.89
C ASN A 4 18.09 1.46 6.81
N ARG A 5 17.58 1.01 5.63
CA ARG A 5 17.12 -0.37 5.48
C ARG A 5 18.32 -1.32 5.48
N PRO A 6 18.34 -2.33 6.36
CA PRO A 6 19.39 -3.35 6.31
C PRO A 6 19.30 -4.15 5.01
N GLU A 7 20.41 -4.68 4.57
CA GLU A 7 20.42 -5.60 3.44
C GLU A 7 19.60 -6.85 3.75
N ALA A 8 18.83 -7.32 2.76
CA ALA A 8 18.02 -8.52 2.92
C ALA A 8 18.92 -9.74 3.21
N PRO A 9 18.54 -10.62 4.16
CA PRO A 9 19.24 -11.87 4.40
C PRO A 9 19.40 -12.70 3.13
N GLU A 10 20.53 -13.40 2.98
CA GLU A 10 20.81 -14.21 1.78
C GLU A 10 19.75 -15.28 1.51
N ASP A 11 19.18 -15.87 2.55
CA ASP A 11 18.11 -16.85 2.39
C ASP A 11 16.83 -16.22 1.81
N LEU A 12 16.51 -14.98 2.20
CA LEU A 12 15.38 -14.25 1.60
C LEU A 12 15.65 -13.92 0.13
N LYS A 13 16.87 -13.49 -0.21
CA LYS A 13 17.27 -13.22 -1.60
C LYS A 13 17.12 -14.46 -2.49
N ARG A 14 17.37 -15.65 -1.95
CA ARG A 14 17.19 -16.92 -2.67
C ARG A 14 15.72 -17.33 -2.81
N GLN A 15 14.90 -17.07 -1.81
CA GLN A 15 13.49 -17.46 -1.78
C GLN A 15 12.61 -16.53 -2.63
N LEU A 16 12.94 -15.24 -2.70
CA LEU A 16 12.12 -14.25 -3.42
C LEU A 16 11.88 -14.60 -4.91
N PRO A 17 12.89 -14.98 -5.72
CA PRO A 17 12.66 -15.37 -7.10
C PRO A 17 11.74 -16.61 -7.24
N VAL A 18 11.86 -17.56 -6.29
CA VAL A 18 11.01 -18.76 -6.25
C VAL A 18 9.56 -18.35 -5.95
N ALA A 19 9.35 -17.49 -4.95
CA ALA A 19 8.02 -17.01 -4.60
C ALA A 19 7.37 -16.24 -5.77
N ILE A 20 8.11 -15.36 -6.45
CA ILE A 20 7.60 -14.63 -7.63
C ILE A 20 7.21 -15.61 -8.73
N SER A 21 8.05 -16.61 -9.02
CA SER A 21 7.73 -17.64 -10.01
C SER A 21 6.45 -18.41 -9.66
N TRP A 22 6.21 -18.69 -8.38
CA TRP A 22 4.98 -19.34 -7.94
C TRP A 22 3.76 -18.44 -8.08
N ILE A 23 3.89 -17.16 -7.74
CA ILE A 23 2.83 -16.16 -7.91
C ILE A 23 2.40 -16.10 -9.39
N GLU A 24 3.37 -16.06 -10.31
CA GLU A 24 3.09 -16.06 -11.75
C GLU A 24 2.44 -17.38 -12.21
N LYS A 25 2.93 -18.54 -11.74
CA LYS A 25 2.30 -19.84 -12.02
C LYS A 25 0.89 -19.96 -11.49
N MET A 26 0.60 -19.33 -10.35
CA MET A 26 -0.75 -19.24 -9.80
C MET A 26 -1.68 -18.37 -10.67
N GLY A 27 -1.17 -17.65 -11.67
CA GLY A 27 -1.93 -16.80 -12.58
C GLY A 27 -1.97 -15.32 -12.20
N PHE A 28 -1.32 -14.93 -11.10
CA PHE A 28 -1.20 -13.51 -10.75
C PHE A 28 -0.19 -12.82 -11.66
N LYS A 29 -0.44 -11.58 -11.99
CA LYS A 29 0.51 -10.76 -12.71
C LYS A 29 1.45 -10.05 -11.75
N CYS A 30 2.75 -10.32 -11.91
CA CYS A 30 3.80 -9.50 -11.34
C CYS A 30 4.15 -8.39 -12.34
N TYR A 31 4.17 -7.16 -11.85
CA TYR A 31 4.52 -6.01 -12.67
C TYR A 31 5.55 -5.14 -11.97
N SER A 32 6.57 -4.79 -12.70
CA SER A 32 7.59 -3.82 -12.29
C SER A 32 7.96 -2.92 -13.47
N GLU A 33 8.33 -1.69 -13.21
CA GLU A 33 8.80 -0.74 -14.22
C GLU A 33 10.09 -0.10 -13.73
N GLU A 34 11.09 -0.03 -14.62
CA GLU A 34 12.38 0.56 -14.28
C GLU A 34 12.21 2.06 -13.97
N GLY A 35 12.81 2.52 -12.89
CA GLY A 35 12.72 3.90 -12.44
C GLY A 35 11.51 4.25 -11.59
N TYR A 36 10.60 3.30 -11.35
CA TYR A 36 9.42 3.47 -10.50
C TYR A 36 9.49 2.55 -9.29
N GLU A 37 8.95 3.01 -8.15
CA GLU A 37 8.70 2.17 -6.99
C GLU A 37 7.38 1.40 -7.14
N ALA A 38 7.22 0.32 -6.38
CA ALA A 38 5.95 -0.43 -6.35
C ALA A 38 4.75 0.48 -6.01
N ASP A 39 4.96 1.44 -5.11
CA ASP A 39 3.94 2.39 -4.69
C ASP A 39 3.46 3.29 -5.84
N ASP A 40 4.39 3.72 -6.74
CA ASP A 40 4.06 4.51 -7.92
C ASP A 40 3.28 3.68 -8.95
N VAL A 41 3.66 2.40 -9.10
CA VAL A 41 2.95 1.45 -9.96
C VAL A 41 1.52 1.26 -9.44
N ILE A 42 1.34 1.07 -8.14
CA ILE A 42 0.03 0.93 -7.49
C ILE A 42 -0.79 2.20 -7.67
N ALA A 43 -0.20 3.38 -7.44
CA ALA A 43 -0.88 4.66 -7.62
C ALA A 43 -1.36 4.85 -9.07
N SER A 44 -0.52 4.49 -10.04
CA SER A 44 -0.86 4.54 -11.46
C SER A 44 -1.98 3.56 -11.82
N ALA A 45 -1.96 2.34 -11.24
CA ALA A 45 -3.01 1.35 -11.40
C ALA A 45 -4.35 1.82 -10.79
N VAL A 46 -4.31 2.43 -9.61
CA VAL A 46 -5.49 3.04 -8.97
C VAL A 46 -6.06 4.15 -9.83
N ARG A 47 -5.23 5.06 -10.36
CA ARG A 47 -5.68 6.12 -11.26
C ARG A 47 -6.37 5.54 -12.50
N PHE A 48 -5.79 4.53 -13.12
CA PHE A 48 -6.38 3.85 -14.27
C PHE A 48 -7.73 3.20 -13.89
N ALA A 49 -7.78 2.44 -12.81
CA ALA A 49 -8.98 1.77 -12.34
C ALA A 49 -10.13 2.76 -12.05
N LYS A 50 -9.81 3.90 -11.41
CA LYS A 50 -10.79 4.98 -11.14
C LYS A 50 -11.37 5.57 -12.43
N SER A 51 -10.57 5.73 -13.47
CA SER A 51 -11.03 6.26 -14.77
C SER A 51 -11.94 5.28 -15.52
N HIS A 52 -11.96 4.00 -15.14
CA HIS A 52 -12.76 2.93 -15.72
C HIS A 52 -13.86 2.41 -14.79
N ASP A 53 -14.16 3.14 -13.71
CA ASP A 53 -15.16 2.77 -12.69
C ASP A 53 -14.93 1.40 -12.06
N ILE A 54 -13.65 1.02 -11.88
CA ILE A 54 -13.22 -0.23 -11.25
C ILE A 54 -12.97 0.02 -9.78
N LYS A 55 -13.53 -0.81 -8.91
CA LYS A 55 -13.22 -0.81 -7.48
C LYS A 55 -11.88 -1.50 -7.24
N VAL A 56 -11.08 -0.92 -6.34
CA VAL A 56 -9.72 -1.38 -6.01
C VAL A 56 -9.62 -1.72 -4.54
N ARG A 57 -9.05 -2.88 -4.25
CA ARG A 57 -8.57 -3.24 -2.92
C ARG A 57 -7.04 -3.34 -2.97
N ILE A 58 -6.35 -2.45 -2.25
CA ILE A 58 -4.89 -2.48 -2.12
C ILE A 58 -4.56 -3.30 -0.88
N VAL A 59 -3.79 -4.36 -1.03
CA VAL A 59 -3.38 -5.19 0.09
C VAL A 59 -1.99 -4.77 0.52
N THR A 60 -1.94 -4.04 1.64
CA THR A 60 -0.70 -3.49 2.16
C THR A 60 -0.83 -3.11 3.64
N HIS A 61 0.29 -3.01 4.35
CA HIS A 61 0.38 -2.33 5.63
C HIS A 61 1.12 -0.99 5.54
N ASP A 62 1.59 -0.62 4.33
CA ASP A 62 2.29 0.62 4.11
C ASP A 62 1.35 1.82 4.25
N LYS A 63 1.77 2.77 5.08
CA LYS A 63 0.97 3.96 5.40
C LYS A 63 0.99 5.00 4.27
N ASP A 64 2.00 4.97 3.41
CA ASP A 64 2.11 5.91 2.31
C ASP A 64 0.98 5.71 1.29
N LEU A 65 0.55 4.45 1.10
CA LEU A 65 -0.58 4.10 0.23
C LEU A 65 -1.96 4.52 0.76
N TYR A 66 -2.05 4.98 2.03
CA TYR A 66 -3.31 5.55 2.56
C TYR A 66 -3.75 6.82 1.81
N GLN A 67 -2.83 7.47 1.08
CA GLN A 67 -3.14 8.59 0.17
C GLN A 67 -4.14 8.20 -0.93
N LEU A 68 -4.21 6.92 -1.28
CA LEU A 68 -5.00 6.41 -2.40
C LEU A 68 -6.43 6.04 -2.00
N ILE A 69 -6.75 5.98 -0.70
CA ILE A 69 -8.09 5.62 -0.20
C ILE A 69 -9.12 6.62 -0.75
N ASP A 70 -10.21 6.06 -1.29
CA ASP A 70 -11.32 6.83 -1.86
C ASP A 70 -12.61 6.04 -1.61
N ASP A 71 -13.51 6.60 -0.81
CA ASP A 71 -14.72 5.91 -0.35
C ASP A 71 -15.55 5.34 -1.49
N GLY A 72 -15.88 4.06 -1.34
CA GLY A 72 -16.65 3.30 -2.31
C GLY A 72 -15.88 2.85 -3.55
N ARG A 73 -14.64 3.30 -3.74
CA ARG A 73 -13.81 2.95 -4.91
C ARG A 73 -12.48 2.30 -4.56
N VAL A 74 -11.77 2.82 -3.58
CA VAL A 74 -10.43 2.34 -3.20
C VAL A 74 -10.37 2.14 -1.70
N VAL A 75 -10.09 0.92 -1.28
CA VAL A 75 -9.85 0.58 0.13
C VAL A 75 -8.50 -0.10 0.29
N ILE A 76 -7.91 0.02 1.47
CA ILE A 76 -6.74 -0.77 1.86
C ILE A 76 -7.22 -1.96 2.68
N TYR A 77 -6.68 -3.14 2.40
CA TYR A 77 -6.77 -4.30 3.26
C TYR A 77 -5.44 -4.53 3.96
N ASP A 78 -5.44 -4.42 5.29
CA ASP A 78 -4.26 -4.71 6.11
C ASP A 78 -4.26 -6.21 6.46
N PRO A 79 -3.40 -7.03 5.83
CA PRO A 79 -3.41 -8.48 6.03
C PRO A 79 -2.90 -8.89 7.41
N MET A 80 -2.13 -8.03 8.09
CA MET A 80 -1.66 -8.31 9.46
C MET A 80 -2.79 -8.16 10.48
N LYS A 81 -3.72 -7.23 10.23
CA LYS A 81 -4.89 -6.98 11.06
C LYS A 81 -6.14 -7.69 10.54
N LYS A 82 -6.07 -8.28 9.36
CA LYS A 82 -7.21 -8.90 8.66
C LYS A 82 -8.42 -7.94 8.58
N SER A 83 -8.19 -6.69 8.24
CA SER A 83 -9.24 -5.67 8.24
C SER A 83 -9.08 -4.66 7.12
N GLU A 84 -10.20 -4.21 6.56
CA GLU A 84 -10.20 -3.10 5.62
C GLU A 84 -10.01 -1.76 6.34
N VAL A 85 -9.32 -0.86 5.65
CA VAL A 85 -9.11 0.53 6.07
C VAL A 85 -9.73 1.43 5.00
N ASP A 86 -10.74 2.15 5.42
CA ASP A 86 -11.47 3.18 4.70
C ASP A 86 -11.05 4.59 5.16
N THR A 87 -11.74 5.60 4.70
CA THR A 87 -11.50 7.00 5.05
C THR A 87 -11.63 7.25 6.56
N GLU A 88 -12.64 6.67 7.22
CA GLU A 88 -12.86 6.86 8.65
C GLU A 88 -11.74 6.22 9.48
N LYS A 89 -11.35 5.00 9.17
CA LYS A 89 -10.22 4.34 9.84
C LYS A 89 -8.88 5.04 9.58
N CYS A 90 -8.70 5.64 8.39
CA CYS A 90 -7.56 6.50 8.12
C CYS A 90 -7.56 7.69 9.07
N PHE A 91 -8.71 8.37 9.21
CA PHE A 91 -8.85 9.50 10.12
C PHE A 91 -8.66 9.10 11.59
N GLU A 92 -9.21 7.98 12.03
CA GLU A 92 -8.98 7.45 13.39
C GLU A 92 -7.50 7.22 13.69
N LYS A 93 -6.76 6.69 12.68
CA LYS A 93 -5.34 6.34 12.84
C LYS A 93 -4.42 7.57 12.83
N PHE A 94 -4.62 8.50 11.91
CA PHE A 94 -3.72 9.63 11.66
C PHE A 94 -4.26 10.97 12.14
N GLY A 95 -5.57 11.07 12.38
CA GLY A 95 -6.26 12.33 12.68
C GLY A 95 -6.43 13.24 11.46
N VAL A 96 -6.12 12.74 10.27
CA VAL A 96 -6.29 13.43 8.98
C VAL A 96 -6.92 12.48 7.95
N TYR A 97 -7.61 13.04 6.97
CA TYR A 97 -8.20 12.29 5.87
C TYR A 97 -7.17 11.86 4.82
N PRO A 98 -7.45 10.84 3.97
CA PRO A 98 -6.53 10.30 2.97
C PRO A 98 -5.84 11.37 2.11
N ASN A 99 -6.58 12.37 1.65
CA ASN A 99 -6.07 13.48 0.85
C ASN A 99 -5.10 14.42 1.59
N LYS A 100 -4.87 14.20 2.88
CA LYS A 100 -3.93 14.95 3.73
C LYS A 100 -2.77 14.11 4.24
N ILE A 101 -2.70 12.83 3.89
CA ILE A 101 -1.63 11.94 4.35
C ILE A 101 -0.27 12.42 3.87
N ASN A 102 -0.13 12.87 2.61
CA ASN A 102 1.12 13.44 2.12
C ASN A 102 1.55 14.66 2.93
N GLU A 103 0.63 15.60 3.19
CA GLU A 103 0.87 16.78 4.00
C GLU A 103 1.28 16.42 5.44
N TYR A 104 0.59 15.43 6.01
CA TYR A 104 0.85 14.96 7.37
C TYR A 104 2.25 14.32 7.48
N LEU A 105 2.60 13.40 6.57
CA LEU A 105 3.90 12.75 6.56
C LEU A 105 5.05 13.73 6.24
N SER A 106 4.77 14.78 5.48
CA SER A 106 5.73 15.86 5.20
C SER A 106 6.15 16.59 6.48
N LEU A 107 5.24 16.73 7.44
CA LEU A 107 5.51 17.39 8.73
C LEU A 107 6.06 16.42 9.77
N VAL A 108 5.45 15.24 9.90
CA VAL A 108 5.83 14.24 10.92
C VAL A 108 7.09 13.48 10.53
N GLY A 109 7.29 13.23 9.24
CA GLY A 109 8.33 12.35 8.72
C GLY A 109 7.97 10.87 8.87
N ASP A 110 8.90 10.03 8.40
CA ASP A 110 8.87 8.59 8.55
C ASP A 110 10.27 8.04 8.80
N THR A 111 10.50 7.50 9.99
CA THR A 111 11.80 6.93 10.36
C THR A 111 12.09 5.61 9.63
N ALA A 112 11.06 4.82 9.28
CA ALA A 112 11.23 3.57 8.56
C ALA A 112 11.81 3.79 7.16
N ASP A 113 11.35 4.85 6.48
CA ASP A 113 11.79 5.22 5.14
C ASP A 113 12.82 6.36 5.11
N ASN A 114 13.30 6.74 6.30
CA ASN A 114 14.30 7.82 6.44
C ASN A 114 13.78 9.17 5.87
N ILE A 115 12.50 9.44 6.07
CA ILE A 115 11.86 10.72 5.71
C ILE A 115 11.98 11.64 6.91
N PRO A 116 12.66 12.81 6.76
CA PRO A 116 13.07 13.60 7.91
C PRO A 116 11.92 14.29 8.65
N GLY A 117 10.89 14.75 7.95
CA GLY A 117 9.87 15.61 8.53
C GLY A 117 10.43 16.88 9.15
N VAL A 118 9.65 17.52 10.03
CA VAL A 118 10.06 18.67 10.83
C VAL A 118 10.37 18.22 12.26
N LYS A 119 11.62 18.34 12.68
CA LYS A 119 12.04 17.93 14.02
C LYS A 119 11.22 18.63 15.10
N GLY A 120 10.58 17.84 15.96
CA GLY A 120 9.74 18.33 17.06
C GLY A 120 8.27 18.51 16.71
N ILE A 121 7.88 18.35 15.43
CA ILE A 121 6.48 18.32 15.01
C ILE A 121 6.04 16.84 14.96
N GLY A 122 5.27 16.43 15.95
CA GLY A 122 4.67 15.09 15.99
C GLY A 122 3.22 15.10 15.50
N PRO A 123 2.53 13.93 15.60
CA PRO A 123 1.17 13.73 15.09
C PRO A 123 0.17 14.81 15.48
N LYS A 124 0.11 15.17 16.75
CA LYS A 124 -0.82 16.21 17.25
C LYS A 124 -0.50 17.61 16.70
N GLY A 125 0.79 17.93 16.57
CA GLY A 125 1.23 19.21 16.01
C GLY A 125 0.92 19.32 14.52
N ALA A 126 1.23 18.29 13.77
CA ALA A 126 0.95 18.21 12.33
C ALA A 126 -0.56 18.29 12.05
N LYS A 127 -1.39 17.51 12.80
CA LYS A 127 -2.85 17.59 12.68
C LYS A 127 -3.33 19.03 12.90
N LYS A 128 -2.92 19.68 13.99
CA LYS A 128 -3.35 21.05 14.28
C LYS A 128 -2.95 22.04 13.17
N LEU A 129 -1.71 21.95 12.69
CA LEU A 129 -1.24 22.79 11.59
C LEU A 129 -2.06 22.57 10.31
N LEU A 130 -2.43 21.34 10.01
CA LEU A 130 -3.23 21.03 8.84
C LEU A 130 -4.71 21.39 9.00
N ASP A 131 -5.25 21.32 10.20
CA ASP A 131 -6.59 21.82 10.51
C ASP A 131 -6.66 23.34 10.32
N ASP A 132 -5.61 24.07 10.77
CA ASP A 132 -5.57 25.54 10.73
C ASP A 132 -5.22 26.08 9.31
N PHE A 133 -4.33 25.43 8.58
CA PHE A 133 -3.75 25.97 7.34
C PHE A 133 -3.99 25.08 6.09
N GLY A 134 -4.36 23.85 6.26
CA GLY A 134 -4.73 22.93 5.18
C GLY A 134 -3.56 22.27 4.46
N THR A 135 -2.49 22.96 4.10
CA THR A 135 -1.31 22.44 3.38
C THR A 135 0.00 22.91 3.96
N VAL A 136 1.08 22.20 3.69
CA VAL A 136 2.44 22.59 4.12
C VAL A 136 2.79 23.96 3.57
N GLU A 137 2.49 24.25 2.29
CA GLU A 137 2.73 25.57 1.69
C GLU A 137 2.04 26.67 2.46
N ASN A 138 0.76 26.48 2.82
CA ASN A 138 0.00 27.46 3.57
C ASN A 138 0.52 27.66 4.99
N VAL A 139 1.02 26.58 5.65
CA VAL A 139 1.69 26.70 6.94
C VAL A 139 2.88 27.65 6.83
N TYR A 140 3.73 27.44 5.82
CA TYR A 140 4.93 28.29 5.60
C TYR A 140 4.62 29.68 5.09
N ALA A 141 3.54 29.86 4.35
CA ALA A 141 3.08 31.18 3.91
C ALA A 141 2.48 32.03 5.04
N ASN A 142 2.11 31.42 6.16
CA ASN A 142 1.43 32.07 7.30
C ASN A 142 2.11 31.74 8.63
N LEU A 143 3.44 31.62 8.66
CA LEU A 143 4.19 31.26 9.87
C LEU A 143 3.90 32.17 11.07
N GLU A 144 3.73 33.48 10.82
CA GLU A 144 3.41 34.49 11.84
C GLU A 144 2.04 34.24 12.52
N ARG A 145 1.14 33.50 11.88
CA ARG A 145 -0.17 33.13 12.43
C ARG A 145 -0.12 31.84 13.25
N VAL A 146 0.99 31.12 13.24
CA VAL A 146 1.20 29.94 14.10
C VAL A 146 1.38 30.46 15.55
N GLY A 147 0.34 30.33 16.38
CA GLY A 147 0.27 30.97 17.69
C GLY A 147 1.30 30.53 18.74
N ASN A 148 2.21 29.61 18.43
CA ASN A 148 3.24 29.14 19.37
C ASN A 148 4.64 29.42 18.79
N PRO A 149 5.43 30.34 19.43
CA PRO A 149 6.75 30.72 18.96
C PRO A 149 7.75 29.55 18.83
N ARG A 150 7.64 28.56 19.72
CA ARG A 150 8.47 27.36 19.65
C ARG A 150 8.16 26.53 18.41
N VAL A 151 6.89 26.40 18.04
CA VAL A 151 6.47 25.69 16.81
C VAL A 151 6.91 26.47 15.59
N GLN A 152 6.81 27.81 15.61
CA GLN A 152 7.33 28.65 14.51
C GLN A 152 8.82 28.41 14.27
N SER A 153 9.65 28.47 15.34
CA SER A 153 11.10 28.20 15.23
C SER A 153 11.40 26.81 14.64
N MET A 154 10.66 25.76 15.11
CA MET A 154 10.81 24.41 14.58
C MET A 154 10.47 24.32 13.08
N LEU A 155 9.41 25.02 12.66
CA LEU A 155 9.01 25.07 11.26
C LEU A 155 10.05 25.82 10.41
N GLU A 156 10.52 26.98 10.88
CA GLU A 156 11.57 27.77 10.19
C GLU A 156 12.84 26.96 9.96
N GLU A 157 13.35 26.30 11.02
CA GLU A 157 14.53 25.44 10.96
C GLU A 157 14.32 24.18 10.09
N GLY A 158 13.09 23.69 10.04
CA GLY A 158 12.71 22.46 9.35
C GLY A 158 12.18 22.63 7.95
N LYS A 159 12.13 23.86 7.41
CA LYS A 159 11.47 24.16 6.13
C LYS A 159 11.91 23.26 4.98
N ASP A 160 13.21 23.23 4.72
CA ASP A 160 13.74 22.45 3.60
C ASP A 160 13.46 20.94 3.75
N LYS A 161 13.48 20.46 5.02
CA LYS A 161 13.17 19.06 5.31
C LYS A 161 11.69 18.74 5.11
N ALA A 162 10.79 19.67 5.44
CA ALA A 162 9.35 19.49 5.20
C ALA A 162 9.06 19.36 3.70
N PHE A 163 9.62 20.25 2.88
CA PHE A 163 9.43 20.20 1.43
C PHE A 163 10.12 19.01 0.78
N LEU A 164 11.31 18.64 1.25
CA LEU A 164 11.97 17.41 0.82
C LEU A 164 11.10 16.18 1.16
N SER A 165 10.58 16.11 2.40
CA SER A 165 9.70 15.03 2.82
C SER A 165 8.45 14.96 1.97
N LYS A 166 7.86 16.11 1.63
CA LYS A 166 6.68 16.20 0.76
C LYS A 166 6.94 15.63 -0.64
N GLN A 167 8.13 15.87 -1.19
CA GLN A 167 8.53 15.28 -2.46
C GLN A 167 8.76 13.77 -2.36
N LEU A 168 9.38 13.30 -1.27
CA LEU A 168 9.70 11.88 -1.07
C LEU A 168 8.46 11.02 -0.79
N VAL A 169 7.43 11.59 -0.15
CA VAL A 169 6.17 10.87 0.17
C VAL A 169 5.16 10.94 -0.99
N ARG A 170 5.37 11.83 -1.94
CA ARG A 170 4.47 11.98 -3.07
C ARG A 170 4.56 10.75 -3.97
N LEU A 171 3.42 10.11 -4.20
CA LEU A 171 3.30 9.03 -5.17
C LEU A 171 3.27 9.59 -6.61
N ASP A 172 4.02 8.97 -7.50
CA ASP A 172 3.97 9.26 -8.94
C ASP A 172 2.96 8.32 -9.61
N ASP A 173 1.83 8.85 -10.01
CA ASP A 173 0.77 8.10 -10.69
C ASP A 173 0.79 8.28 -12.22
N SER A 174 1.89 8.78 -12.77
CA SER A 174 1.99 9.13 -14.18
C SER A 174 2.24 7.94 -15.11
N LEU A 175 2.62 6.77 -14.57
CA LEU A 175 2.92 5.58 -15.35
C LEU A 175 1.71 5.11 -16.17
N SER A 176 1.91 4.81 -17.45
CA SER A 176 0.88 4.23 -18.31
C SER A 176 0.81 2.72 -18.12
N ILE A 177 -0.32 2.25 -17.61
CA ILE A 177 -0.60 0.81 -17.44
C ILE A 177 -1.77 0.32 -18.30
N ALA A 178 -2.38 1.21 -19.10
CA ALA A 178 -3.58 0.94 -19.90
C ALA A 178 -3.42 -0.30 -20.80
N ASP A 179 -2.32 -0.37 -21.55
CA ASP A 179 -2.05 -1.46 -22.49
C ASP A 179 -1.81 -2.82 -21.81
N LYS A 180 -1.60 -2.80 -20.49
CA LYS A 180 -1.29 -3.99 -19.69
C LYS A 180 -2.47 -4.47 -18.86
N PHE A 181 -3.52 -3.64 -18.70
CA PHE A 181 -4.62 -3.90 -17.78
C PHE A 181 -5.38 -5.18 -18.10
N GLU A 182 -5.67 -5.46 -19.35
CA GLU A 182 -6.33 -6.70 -19.77
C GLU A 182 -5.54 -7.95 -19.35
N SER A 183 -4.21 -7.82 -19.24
CA SER A 183 -3.35 -8.93 -18.81
C SER A 183 -3.45 -9.24 -17.31
N PHE A 184 -4.04 -8.35 -16.51
CA PHE A 184 -4.23 -8.55 -15.07
C PHE A 184 -5.51 -9.34 -14.73
N HIS A 185 -6.27 -9.78 -15.73
CA HIS A 185 -7.42 -10.64 -15.50
C HIS A 185 -6.99 -11.95 -14.82
N PHE A 186 -7.63 -12.26 -13.69
CA PHE A 186 -7.35 -13.46 -12.90
C PHE A 186 -8.50 -14.46 -13.03
N PRO A 187 -8.33 -15.52 -13.84
CA PRO A 187 -9.41 -16.44 -14.18
C PRO A 187 -9.53 -17.67 -13.26
N CYS A 188 -8.72 -17.78 -12.21
CA CYS A 188 -8.58 -19.02 -11.44
C CYS A 188 -9.27 -18.94 -10.07
N ASP A 189 -10.15 -19.91 -9.78
CA ASP A 189 -10.83 -20.00 -8.47
C ASP A 189 -9.92 -20.57 -7.38
N ASN A 190 -8.99 -21.48 -7.74
CA ASN A 190 -8.01 -22.04 -6.80
C ASN A 190 -6.59 -21.95 -7.38
N PRO A 191 -5.88 -20.85 -7.12
CA PRO A 191 -4.55 -20.63 -7.69
C PRO A 191 -3.49 -21.63 -7.20
N LEU A 192 -3.64 -22.19 -6.01
CA LEU A 192 -2.68 -23.14 -5.43
C LEU A 192 -2.57 -24.45 -6.24
N ILE A 193 -3.61 -24.82 -6.99
CA ILE A 193 -3.57 -26.02 -7.85
C ILE A 193 -2.42 -25.95 -8.86
N ASN A 194 -2.15 -24.76 -9.39
CA ASN A 194 -1.14 -24.54 -10.42
C ASN A 194 0.32 -24.69 -9.91
N ILE A 195 0.50 -24.74 -8.59
CA ILE A 195 1.82 -24.93 -7.94
C ILE A 195 1.87 -26.17 -7.05
N ALA A 196 0.94 -27.12 -7.20
CA ALA A 196 0.85 -28.30 -6.33
C ALA A 196 2.16 -29.11 -6.31
N ASP A 197 2.80 -29.27 -7.46
CA ASP A 197 4.09 -30.00 -7.58
C ASP A 197 5.21 -29.29 -6.81
N GLU A 198 5.25 -27.96 -6.86
CA GLU A 198 6.19 -27.17 -6.09
C GLU A 198 5.93 -27.28 -4.60
N LEU A 199 4.66 -27.21 -4.17
CA LEU A 199 4.29 -27.39 -2.76
C LEU A 199 4.72 -28.77 -2.25
N GLU A 200 4.60 -29.82 -3.05
CA GLU A 200 5.07 -31.16 -2.71
C GLU A 200 6.60 -31.23 -2.63
N LYS A 201 7.29 -30.67 -3.63
CA LYS A 201 8.77 -30.61 -3.70
C LYS A 201 9.38 -29.92 -2.48
N TYR A 202 8.77 -28.83 -2.00
CA TYR A 202 9.23 -28.06 -0.84
C TYR A 202 8.60 -28.52 0.48
N GLU A 203 7.88 -29.65 0.47
CA GLU A 203 7.23 -30.23 1.66
C GLU A 203 6.25 -29.29 2.38
N LEU A 204 5.61 -28.37 1.67
CA LEU A 204 4.62 -27.44 2.21
C LEU A 204 3.27 -28.12 2.41
N ARG A 205 3.24 -29.07 3.35
CA ARG A 205 2.14 -30.02 3.58
C ARG A 205 0.81 -29.34 3.91
N HIS A 206 0.86 -28.25 4.65
CA HIS A 206 -0.35 -27.50 5.02
C HIS A 206 -1.03 -26.90 3.79
N MET A 207 -0.29 -26.19 2.93
CA MET A 207 -0.82 -25.64 1.67
C MET A 207 -1.29 -26.75 0.72
N LEU A 208 -0.53 -27.84 0.63
CA LEU A 208 -0.91 -29.00 -0.20
C LEU A 208 -2.20 -29.66 0.29
N SER A 209 -2.45 -29.73 1.60
CA SER A 209 -3.70 -30.25 2.13
C SER A 209 -4.91 -29.39 1.76
N ARG A 210 -4.75 -28.07 1.67
CA ARG A 210 -5.79 -27.15 1.18
C ARG A 210 -6.12 -27.43 -0.28
N VAL A 211 -5.11 -27.51 -1.14
CA VAL A 211 -5.31 -27.87 -2.56
C VAL A 211 -6.16 -29.15 -2.69
N ARG A 212 -5.86 -30.17 -1.88
CA ARG A 212 -6.57 -31.45 -1.92
C ARG A 212 -8.00 -31.36 -1.39
N ASN A 213 -8.22 -30.60 -0.31
CA ASN A 213 -9.54 -30.45 0.31
C ASN A 213 -10.49 -29.62 -0.57
N GLU A 214 -10.01 -28.55 -1.18
CA GLU A 214 -10.82 -27.72 -2.08
C GLU A 214 -11.20 -28.46 -3.37
N ALA A 215 -10.30 -29.30 -3.91
CA ALA A 215 -10.62 -30.15 -5.06
C ALA A 215 -11.75 -31.14 -4.75
N LEU A 216 -11.93 -31.53 -3.47
CA LEU A 216 -13.00 -32.45 -3.02
C LEU A 216 -14.32 -31.73 -2.72
N HIS A 217 -14.30 -30.42 -2.48
CA HIS A 217 -15.43 -29.63 -2.03
C HIS A 217 -15.84 -28.49 -2.98
N ALA A 218 -15.39 -28.51 -4.24
CA ALA A 218 -15.71 -27.50 -5.24
C ALA A 218 -17.23 -27.43 -5.47
N LYS A 219 -17.92 -26.60 -4.68
CA LYS A 219 -19.28 -26.14 -4.97
C LYS A 219 -19.21 -24.87 -5.81
N PRO A 220 -20.16 -24.66 -6.76
CA PRO A 220 -20.27 -23.37 -7.46
C PRO A 220 -20.48 -22.29 -6.39
N LYS A 221 -19.55 -21.34 -6.30
CA LYS A 221 -19.70 -20.17 -5.41
C LYS A 221 -20.82 -19.30 -5.97
N GLU A 222 -21.81 -19.01 -5.14
CA GLU A 222 -22.71 -17.88 -5.36
C GLU A 222 -21.86 -16.59 -5.32
N GLU A 223 -22.09 -15.71 -6.30
CA GLU A 223 -21.38 -14.43 -6.41
C GLU A 223 -21.56 -13.62 -5.12
N ALA A 224 -20.46 -13.46 -4.36
CA ALA A 224 -20.46 -12.58 -3.20
C ALA A 224 -20.69 -11.13 -3.66
N SER A 225 -21.72 -10.48 -3.13
CA SER A 225 -22.25 -9.16 -3.54
C SER A 225 -21.31 -7.98 -3.29
N ASN A 226 -20.06 -8.18 -2.90
CA ASN A 226 -19.02 -7.18 -2.66
C ASN A 226 -17.73 -7.50 -3.40
N SER A 227 -17.80 -7.78 -4.70
CA SER A 227 -16.62 -8.10 -5.49
C SER A 227 -15.85 -6.83 -5.88
N PHE A 228 -14.67 -6.65 -5.33
CA PHE A 228 -13.66 -5.77 -5.94
C PHE A 228 -13.21 -6.37 -7.27
N LYS A 229 -13.10 -5.53 -8.30
CA LYS A 229 -12.65 -5.98 -9.63
C LYS A 229 -11.13 -6.02 -9.77
N ALA A 230 -10.41 -5.34 -8.89
CA ALA A 230 -8.95 -5.35 -8.86
C ALA A 230 -8.43 -5.45 -7.42
N ILE A 231 -7.44 -6.30 -7.20
CA ILE A 231 -6.69 -6.43 -5.95
C ILE A 231 -5.23 -6.14 -6.29
N LEU A 232 -4.66 -5.14 -5.65
CA LEU A 232 -3.27 -4.73 -5.81
C LEU A 232 -2.50 -5.10 -4.55
N VAL A 233 -1.38 -5.78 -4.72
CA VAL A 233 -0.55 -6.29 -3.61
C VAL A 233 0.87 -5.83 -3.81
N ASP A 234 1.45 -5.20 -2.82
CA ASP A 234 2.82 -4.67 -2.85
C ASP A 234 3.89 -5.65 -2.35
N ASP A 235 3.49 -6.71 -1.66
CA ASP A 235 4.40 -7.68 -1.05
C ASP A 235 3.96 -9.13 -1.30
N ALA A 236 4.88 -9.95 -1.83
CA ALA A 236 4.63 -11.37 -2.10
C ALA A 236 4.23 -12.16 -0.84
N LYS A 237 4.78 -11.82 0.35
CA LYS A 237 4.42 -12.46 1.61
C LYS A 237 2.98 -12.16 1.99
N MET A 238 2.51 -10.96 1.70
CA MET A 238 1.11 -10.58 1.93
C MET A 238 0.16 -11.33 1.02
N LEU A 239 0.55 -11.61 -0.23
CA LEU A 239 -0.28 -12.38 -1.15
C LEU A 239 -0.57 -13.79 -0.60
N PHE A 240 0.43 -14.47 -0.02
CA PHE A 240 0.21 -15.76 0.63
C PHE A 240 -0.75 -15.67 1.82
N ASN A 241 -0.64 -14.62 2.63
CA ASN A 241 -1.57 -14.40 3.75
C ASN A 241 -3.02 -14.12 3.27
N ILE A 242 -3.18 -13.49 2.10
CA ILE A 242 -4.51 -13.25 1.50
C ILE A 242 -5.12 -14.57 1.05
N ILE A 243 -4.34 -15.41 0.36
CA ILE A 243 -4.80 -16.72 -0.09
C ILE A 243 -5.24 -17.57 1.11
N GLU A 244 -4.62 -17.39 2.28
CA GLU A 244 -5.02 -18.01 3.54
C GLU A 244 -6.27 -17.38 4.20
N GLY A 245 -6.56 -16.11 3.92
CA GLY A 245 -7.62 -15.34 4.58
C GLY A 245 -8.89 -15.08 3.76
N ILE A 246 -8.93 -15.49 2.50
CA ILE A 246 -10.13 -15.32 1.63
C ILE A 246 -11.27 -16.28 2.00
N GLU A 247 -11.06 -17.22 2.91
CA GLU A 247 -12.04 -18.25 3.30
C GLU A 247 -12.87 -17.92 4.56
N GLU A 248 -12.76 -16.74 5.14
CA GLU A 248 -13.67 -16.22 6.18
C GLU A 248 -14.47 -15.02 5.62
#